data_be3c07fd36623138977c97f80ce8d15a
#
_entry.id   be3c07fd36623138977c97f80ce8d15a
#
_cell.length_a   1.000
_cell.length_b   1.000
_cell.length_c   1.000
_cell.angle_alpha   90.00
_cell.angle_beta   90.00
_cell.angle_gamma   90.00
#
_symmetry.space_group_name_H-M   'P 1'
#
loop_
_entity.id
_entity.type
_entity.pdbx_description
1 polymer ?
#
loop_
_entity_poly.entity_id
_entity_poly.type
_entity_poly.pdbx_seq_one_letter_code
_entity_poly.pdbx_strand_id
1 'polypeptide(L)'
;MYNLFMNILQEFDTIAAIATPIGTGGVGVIRISGDKSFEIIDKIYSKHNLEAGKISHGWIVDGGKKIDEVLLLPFKNPHSYTGEDVIEIHCHGGINVVRNILDVVLKNGARMAERGEFTKRAFLNKKMDLSQAEAVADLIHAKTKDFAKQSAKNLSGVLSTKIKEIRTDIFNVLSKIIAGIDFPEDVAEPEYDYIISEFQKALDKINKILSSANSSNIMRQGIKIAIVGRPNVGKSSLFNTLLNVERAIVTDIAGTTRDVLKETLDWDVAITLIDTAGIRDNDEVGKVEEIGIEYSKQSADEADLILFLYDASKGMNDDDIVILDMVKDKNHIVIANKCDLIKSRNSDALYLSTVSKEGLDELKEKIKEISYNFSLEDTEFITNNRQQDCLIKCRESLNQALEAAKIHELQDLISIDLKSALLFLDEITGEVITDDILNNIFDHFCIGK
;
A
#
# COMPACT_ATOMS: atom_id res chain seq x y z
N MET A 1 -2.13 -24.02 -21.41
CA MET A 1 -1.33 -22.94 -20.83
C MET A 1 -0.78 -21.94 -21.86
N TYR A 2 -0.23 -22.36 -23.01
CA TYR A 2 0.24 -21.46 -24.08
C TYR A 2 -0.87 -20.62 -24.78
N ASN A 3 -2.10 -21.09 -24.83
CA ASN A 3 -3.21 -20.38 -25.49
C ASN A 3 -3.86 -19.27 -24.60
N LEU A 4 -3.64 -19.26 -23.29
CA LEU A 4 -4.13 -18.20 -22.42
C LEU A 4 -3.29 -16.92 -22.57
N PHE A 5 -1.98 -17.06 -22.78
CA PHE A 5 -1.08 -15.93 -23.05
C PHE A 5 -1.32 -15.26 -24.40
N MET A 6 -1.84 -15.99 -25.39
CA MET A 6 -2.12 -15.46 -26.73
C MET A 6 -3.43 -14.64 -26.80
N ASN A 7 -4.36 -14.85 -25.88
CA ASN A 7 -5.60 -14.05 -25.82
C ASN A 7 -5.43 -12.70 -25.09
N ILE A 8 -4.34 -12.51 -24.36
CA ILE A 8 -3.99 -11.22 -23.71
C ILE A 8 -3.32 -10.26 -24.71
N LEU A 9 -2.89 -10.75 -25.86
CA LEU A 9 -2.41 -9.94 -27.00
C LEU A 9 -3.57 -9.42 -27.86
N GLN A 10 -4.69 -9.05 -27.26
CA GLN A 10 -5.63 -8.17 -27.93
C GLN A 10 -4.89 -6.86 -28.24
N GLU A 11 -5.01 -6.39 -29.47
CA GLU A 11 -4.58 -5.05 -29.88
C GLU A 11 -5.05 -4.06 -28.82
N PHE A 12 -4.13 -3.55 -27.99
CA PHE A 12 -4.50 -2.57 -27.01
C PHE A 12 -4.97 -1.32 -27.71
N ASP A 13 -6.22 -0.92 -27.47
CA ASP A 13 -6.73 0.36 -27.91
C ASP A 13 -5.82 1.49 -27.39
N THR A 14 -5.74 2.59 -28.14
CA THR A 14 -5.08 3.78 -27.65
C THR A 14 -5.92 4.42 -26.54
N ILE A 15 -5.33 4.59 -25.39
CA ILE A 15 -5.97 5.13 -24.19
C ILE A 15 -5.49 6.53 -23.87
N ALA A 16 -6.34 7.29 -23.19
CA ALA A 16 -5.98 8.61 -22.69
C ALA A 16 -6.60 8.87 -21.31
N ALA A 17 -5.89 9.62 -20.48
CA ALA A 17 -6.41 10.12 -19.21
C ALA A 17 -5.68 11.37 -18.73
N ILE A 18 -6.31 12.08 -17.76
CA ILE A 18 -5.67 13.13 -17.01
C ILE A 18 -4.71 12.48 -16.00
N ALA A 19 -3.42 12.83 -16.06
CA ALA A 19 -2.37 12.26 -15.22
C ALA A 19 -2.00 13.13 -13.99
N THR A 20 -2.58 14.33 -13.87
CA THR A 20 -2.41 15.25 -12.73
C THR A 20 -3.67 15.30 -11.88
N PRO A 21 -3.59 15.67 -10.59
CA PRO A 21 -4.78 15.91 -9.77
C PRO A 21 -5.73 16.91 -10.42
N ILE A 22 -7.04 16.67 -10.29
CA ILE A 22 -8.06 17.58 -10.80
C ILE A 22 -8.20 18.77 -9.83
N GLY A 23 -7.89 19.97 -10.31
CA GLY A 23 -7.92 21.18 -9.50
C GLY A 23 -7.38 22.37 -10.26
N THR A 24 -7.22 23.50 -9.59
CA THR A 24 -6.59 24.71 -10.16
C THR A 24 -5.08 24.65 -9.90
N GLY A 25 -4.29 24.53 -10.94
CA GLY A 25 -2.82 24.46 -10.86
C GLY A 25 -2.16 25.20 -12.03
N GLY A 26 -0.84 25.31 -12.01
CA GLY A 26 -0.08 25.92 -13.12
C GLY A 26 -0.06 25.05 -14.38
N VAL A 27 -0.03 23.73 -14.22
CA VAL A 27 0.08 22.74 -15.32
C VAL A 27 -0.89 21.59 -15.10
N GLY A 28 -1.56 21.18 -16.18
CA GLY A 28 -2.29 19.93 -16.28
C GLY A 28 -1.63 19.00 -17.30
N VAL A 29 -1.66 17.69 -17.07
CA VAL A 29 -1.06 16.70 -17.96
C VAL A 29 -2.13 15.71 -18.41
N ILE A 30 -2.29 15.54 -19.73
CA ILE A 30 -3.03 14.44 -20.32
C ILE A 30 -2.02 13.47 -20.92
N ARG A 31 -2.15 12.18 -20.60
CA ARG A 31 -1.32 11.10 -21.13
C ARG A 31 -2.12 10.29 -22.12
N ILE A 32 -1.51 9.98 -23.26
CA ILE A 32 -2.05 9.11 -24.32
C ILE A 32 -1.05 7.97 -24.49
N SER A 33 -1.52 6.72 -24.56
CA SER A 33 -0.68 5.53 -24.77
C SER A 33 -1.33 4.58 -25.75
N GLY A 34 -0.55 4.06 -26.68
CA GLY A 34 -0.95 3.10 -27.71
C GLY A 34 -0.56 3.52 -29.13
N ASP A 35 -0.75 2.63 -30.07
CA ASP A 35 -0.25 2.74 -31.45
C ASP A 35 -0.75 3.98 -32.21
N LYS A 36 -1.95 4.47 -31.88
CA LYS A 36 -2.55 5.66 -32.53
C LYS A 36 -2.18 6.98 -31.87
N SER A 37 -1.32 6.99 -30.84
CA SER A 37 -1.00 8.20 -30.09
C SER A 37 -0.48 9.34 -30.97
N PHE A 38 0.45 9.05 -31.89
CA PHE A 38 0.98 10.04 -32.83
C PHE A 38 -0.05 10.48 -33.87
N GLU A 39 -0.85 9.55 -34.39
CA GLU A 39 -1.91 9.86 -35.37
C GLU A 39 -2.97 10.79 -34.79
N ILE A 40 -3.38 10.54 -33.51
CA ILE A 40 -4.36 11.37 -32.82
C ILE A 40 -3.83 12.78 -32.65
N ILE A 41 -2.58 12.92 -32.20
CA ILE A 41 -1.96 14.23 -31.99
C ILE A 41 -1.77 14.99 -33.32
N ASP A 42 -1.41 14.31 -34.40
CA ASP A 42 -1.23 14.97 -35.71
C ASP A 42 -2.54 15.62 -36.24
N LYS A 43 -3.71 15.11 -35.80
CA LYS A 43 -5.04 15.68 -36.15
C LYS A 43 -5.42 16.91 -35.30
N ILE A 44 -4.93 17.01 -34.06
CA ILE A 44 -5.37 18.01 -33.08
C ILE A 44 -4.31 19.02 -32.68
N TYR A 45 -3.11 18.91 -33.25
CA TYR A 45 -1.99 19.78 -32.92
C TYR A 45 -1.62 20.70 -34.09
N SER A 46 -1.24 21.93 -33.76
CA SER A 46 -0.97 22.97 -34.76
C SER A 46 0.31 22.78 -35.58
N LYS A 47 1.14 21.80 -35.24
CA LYS A 47 2.38 21.46 -35.94
C LYS A 47 2.36 19.98 -36.27
N HIS A 48 2.98 19.62 -37.42
CA HIS A 48 3.13 18.24 -37.88
C HIS A 48 4.56 17.73 -37.69
N ASN A 49 4.75 16.42 -37.85
CA ASN A 49 6.04 15.74 -37.77
C ASN A 49 6.70 15.86 -36.39
N LEU A 50 6.01 15.38 -35.34
CA LEU A 50 6.57 15.26 -34.00
C LEU A 50 7.74 14.26 -34.00
N GLU A 51 8.88 14.68 -33.49
CA GLU A 51 10.04 13.82 -33.28
C GLU A 51 10.00 13.25 -31.85
N ALA A 52 10.08 11.92 -31.74
CA ALA A 52 10.16 11.26 -30.44
C ALA A 52 11.39 11.72 -29.65
N GLY A 53 11.20 11.97 -28.36
CA GLY A 53 12.26 12.48 -27.46
C GLY A 53 12.53 13.98 -27.57
N LYS A 54 11.84 14.72 -28.46
CA LYS A 54 11.95 16.18 -28.56
C LYS A 54 10.68 16.87 -28.10
N ILE A 55 10.78 17.81 -27.19
CA ILE A 55 9.65 18.63 -26.73
C ILE A 55 9.21 19.53 -27.89
N SER A 56 7.89 19.58 -28.13
CA SER A 56 7.29 20.45 -29.13
C SER A 56 6.32 21.44 -28.45
N HIS A 57 6.46 22.73 -28.76
CA HIS A 57 5.57 23.78 -28.27
C HIS A 57 4.60 24.21 -29.38
N GLY A 58 3.31 24.29 -29.09
CA GLY A 58 2.28 24.68 -30.06
C GLY A 58 0.90 24.72 -29.45
N TRP A 59 -0.13 24.59 -30.28
CA TRP A 59 -1.54 24.71 -29.89
C TRP A 59 -2.29 23.40 -30.09
N ILE A 60 -3.14 23.02 -29.12
CA ILE A 60 -4.20 22.06 -29.37
C ILE A 60 -5.36 22.79 -30.07
N VAL A 61 -5.88 22.15 -31.11
CA VAL A 61 -6.95 22.72 -31.96
C VAL A 61 -8.11 21.72 -32.10
N ASP A 62 -9.34 22.22 -32.15
CA ASP A 62 -10.55 21.45 -32.47
C ASP A 62 -11.33 22.18 -33.60
N GLY A 63 -11.49 21.56 -34.74
CA GLY A 63 -12.15 22.16 -35.88
C GLY A 63 -11.57 23.53 -36.32
N GLY A 64 -10.26 23.69 -36.18
CA GLY A 64 -9.54 24.94 -36.49
C GLY A 64 -9.54 25.99 -35.38
N LYS A 65 -10.23 25.77 -34.27
CA LYS A 65 -10.23 26.65 -33.11
C LYS A 65 -9.13 26.25 -32.12
N LYS A 66 -8.34 27.24 -31.69
CA LYS A 66 -7.32 27.04 -30.65
C LYS A 66 -7.99 26.82 -29.31
N ILE A 67 -7.59 25.78 -28.61
CA ILE A 67 -8.06 25.43 -27.25
C ILE A 67 -7.07 25.94 -26.22
N ASP A 68 -5.82 25.51 -26.31
CA ASP A 68 -4.77 25.89 -25.37
C ASP A 68 -3.39 25.79 -26.02
N GLU A 69 -2.44 26.58 -25.51
CA GLU A 69 -1.03 26.52 -25.86
C GLU A 69 -0.31 25.53 -24.97
N VAL A 70 0.33 24.52 -25.58
CA VAL A 70 0.81 23.32 -24.87
C VAL A 70 2.24 22.97 -25.20
N LEU A 71 2.87 22.17 -24.31
CA LEU A 71 4.06 21.42 -24.61
C LEU A 71 3.70 19.96 -24.82
N LEU A 72 4.20 19.35 -25.88
CA LEU A 72 4.07 17.91 -26.13
C LEU A 72 5.38 17.20 -25.85
N LEU A 73 5.29 16.08 -25.12
CA LEU A 73 6.39 15.18 -24.84
C LEU A 73 6.11 13.83 -25.50
N PRO A 74 6.63 13.59 -26.73
CA PRO A 74 6.42 12.34 -27.44
C PRO A 74 7.50 11.31 -27.08
N PHE A 75 7.07 10.11 -26.72
CA PHE A 75 7.89 8.95 -26.42
C PHE A 75 7.57 7.81 -27.37
N LYS A 76 8.57 7.20 -27.97
CA LYS A 76 8.42 6.07 -28.89
C LYS A 76 8.67 4.75 -28.18
N ASN A 77 7.86 3.74 -28.50
CA ASN A 77 8.08 2.36 -28.07
C ASN A 77 9.55 1.92 -28.38
N PRO A 78 10.27 1.22 -27.45
CA PRO A 78 9.85 0.87 -26.10
C PRO A 78 10.25 1.91 -25.02
N HIS A 79 10.72 3.09 -25.39
CA HIS A 79 11.29 4.11 -24.50
C HIS A 79 10.21 5.04 -23.91
N SER A 80 9.20 4.45 -23.29
CA SER A 80 8.09 5.14 -22.63
C SER A 80 7.74 4.48 -21.30
N TYR A 81 6.79 5.04 -20.57
CA TYR A 81 6.31 4.48 -19.31
C TYR A 81 5.63 3.12 -19.48
N THR A 82 4.72 3.03 -20.46
CA THR A 82 3.97 1.80 -20.76
C THR A 82 4.74 0.81 -21.63
N GLY A 83 5.83 1.23 -22.26
CA GLY A 83 6.48 0.47 -23.34
C GLY A 83 5.81 0.62 -24.69
N GLU A 84 4.70 1.37 -24.81
CA GLU A 84 4.00 1.71 -26.05
C GLU A 84 4.43 3.09 -26.55
N ASP A 85 3.86 3.55 -27.69
CA ASP A 85 3.95 4.94 -28.08
C ASP A 85 3.16 5.79 -27.08
N VAL A 86 3.82 6.78 -26.46
CA VAL A 86 3.20 7.65 -25.46
C VAL A 86 3.40 9.10 -25.83
N ILE A 87 2.35 9.91 -25.67
CA ILE A 87 2.47 11.37 -25.75
C ILE A 87 1.85 11.98 -24.50
N GLU A 88 2.59 12.86 -23.86
CA GLU A 88 2.07 13.69 -22.78
C GLU A 88 1.82 15.11 -23.30
N ILE A 89 0.60 15.61 -23.03
CA ILE A 89 0.17 16.97 -23.35
C ILE A 89 0.22 17.77 -22.06
N HIS A 90 1.17 18.67 -21.93
CA HIS A 90 1.28 19.61 -20.83
C HIS A 90 0.57 20.89 -21.19
N CYS A 91 -0.56 21.15 -20.56
CA CYS A 91 -1.45 22.29 -20.81
C CYS A 91 -1.59 23.16 -19.54
N HIS A 92 -2.32 24.27 -19.61
CA HIS A 92 -2.67 25.03 -18.42
C HIS A 92 -3.56 24.22 -17.48
N GLY A 93 -3.30 24.28 -16.16
CA GLY A 93 -3.88 23.44 -15.13
C GLY A 93 -5.29 23.84 -14.68
N GLY A 94 -6.08 24.46 -15.56
CA GLY A 94 -7.50 24.72 -15.31
C GLY A 94 -8.37 23.52 -15.63
N ILE A 95 -9.30 23.15 -14.73
CA ILE A 95 -10.15 21.96 -14.86
C ILE A 95 -10.87 21.87 -16.21
N ASN A 96 -11.37 23.00 -16.72
CA ASN A 96 -12.08 23.05 -18.01
C ASN A 96 -11.13 22.89 -19.19
N VAL A 97 -9.92 23.44 -19.10
CA VAL A 97 -8.90 23.32 -20.16
C VAL A 97 -8.49 21.84 -20.31
N VAL A 98 -8.13 21.20 -19.20
CA VAL A 98 -7.71 19.81 -19.18
C VAL A 98 -8.81 18.87 -19.70
N ARG A 99 -10.07 19.09 -19.27
CA ARG A 99 -11.23 18.33 -19.76
C ARG A 99 -11.47 18.52 -21.26
N ASN A 100 -11.45 19.78 -21.74
CA ASN A 100 -11.65 20.07 -23.15
C ASN A 100 -10.59 19.39 -24.03
N ILE A 101 -9.33 19.38 -23.62
CA ILE A 101 -8.26 18.72 -24.36
C ILE A 101 -8.46 17.19 -24.34
N LEU A 102 -8.81 16.60 -23.19
CA LEU A 102 -9.12 15.19 -23.10
C LEU A 102 -10.27 14.80 -24.02
N ASP A 103 -11.37 15.58 -24.02
CA ASP A 103 -12.53 15.34 -24.88
C ASP A 103 -12.13 15.34 -26.38
N VAL A 104 -11.25 16.26 -26.79
CA VAL A 104 -10.74 16.29 -28.17
C VAL A 104 -9.90 15.08 -28.47
N VAL A 105 -9.05 14.64 -27.57
CA VAL A 105 -8.25 13.40 -27.72
C VAL A 105 -9.17 12.18 -27.89
N LEU A 106 -10.21 12.06 -27.05
CA LEU A 106 -11.16 10.96 -27.11
C LEU A 106 -11.98 10.97 -28.42
N LYS A 107 -12.44 12.13 -28.87
CA LYS A 107 -13.15 12.30 -30.18
C LYS A 107 -12.30 11.86 -31.37
N ASN A 108 -10.97 11.94 -31.25
CA ASN A 108 -10.05 11.60 -32.35
C ASN A 108 -9.52 10.17 -32.30
N GLY A 109 -10.07 9.30 -31.42
CA GLY A 109 -9.87 7.86 -31.48
C GLY A 109 -9.14 7.22 -30.31
N ALA A 110 -8.87 7.96 -29.23
CA ALA A 110 -8.50 7.38 -27.96
C ALA A 110 -9.75 6.94 -27.18
N ARG A 111 -9.59 5.94 -26.31
CA ARG A 111 -10.56 5.54 -25.28
C ARG A 111 -10.10 6.12 -23.94
N MET A 112 -11.05 6.37 -23.03
CA MET A 112 -10.71 6.68 -21.64
C MET A 112 -9.98 5.49 -21.01
N ALA A 113 -8.87 5.76 -20.33
CA ALA A 113 -8.14 4.76 -19.58
C ALA A 113 -8.92 4.30 -18.33
N GLU A 114 -8.83 3.02 -18.01
CA GLU A 114 -9.29 2.45 -16.75
C GLU A 114 -8.34 2.80 -15.59
N ARG A 115 -8.73 2.45 -14.37
CA ARG A 115 -7.86 2.62 -13.20
C ARG A 115 -6.59 1.78 -13.36
N GLY A 116 -5.43 2.37 -13.11
CA GLY A 116 -4.14 1.68 -13.19
C GLY A 116 -3.74 1.17 -14.57
N GLU A 117 -4.49 1.49 -15.65
CA GLU A 117 -4.28 0.86 -16.95
C GLU A 117 -2.90 1.16 -17.56
N PHE A 118 -2.34 2.35 -17.36
CA PHE A 118 -0.99 2.63 -17.84
C PHE A 118 0.07 1.78 -17.14
N THR A 119 -0.06 1.57 -15.82
CA THR A 119 0.86 0.72 -15.07
C THR A 119 0.64 -0.77 -15.38
N LYS A 120 -0.63 -1.20 -15.60
CA LYS A 120 -0.96 -2.54 -16.07
C LYS A 120 -0.29 -2.84 -17.42
N ARG A 121 -0.34 -1.90 -18.37
CA ARG A 121 0.35 -2.03 -19.66
C ARG A 121 1.87 -2.06 -19.51
N ALA A 122 2.43 -1.23 -18.61
CA ALA A 122 3.86 -1.27 -18.31
C ALA A 122 4.29 -2.65 -17.76
N PHE A 123 3.49 -3.27 -16.89
CA PHE A 123 3.71 -4.63 -16.42
C PHE A 123 3.60 -5.66 -17.55
N LEU A 124 2.53 -5.63 -18.34
CA LEU A 124 2.33 -6.56 -19.47
C LEU A 124 3.44 -6.44 -20.52
N ASN A 125 3.94 -5.23 -20.75
CA ASN A 125 5.07 -4.95 -21.64
C ASN A 125 6.45 -5.16 -20.99
N LYS A 126 6.50 -5.79 -19.80
CA LYS A 126 7.74 -6.16 -19.07
C LYS A 126 8.65 -4.96 -18.75
N LYS A 127 8.09 -3.76 -18.62
CA LYS A 127 8.81 -2.58 -18.16
C LYS A 127 9.09 -2.64 -16.66
N MET A 128 8.22 -3.33 -15.93
CA MET A 128 8.31 -3.59 -14.50
C MET A 128 7.62 -4.91 -14.17
N ASP A 129 7.96 -5.52 -13.06
CA ASP A 129 7.24 -6.67 -12.53
C ASP A 129 6.08 -6.24 -11.62
N LEU A 130 5.28 -7.22 -11.15
CA LEU A 130 4.08 -6.92 -10.39
C LEU A 130 4.37 -6.23 -9.06
N SER A 131 5.45 -6.64 -8.36
CA SER A 131 5.81 -5.99 -7.08
C SER A 131 6.26 -4.54 -7.27
N GLN A 132 6.89 -4.23 -8.39
CA GLN A 132 7.22 -2.85 -8.78
C GLN A 132 5.97 -2.05 -9.17
N ALA A 133 5.01 -2.68 -9.86
CA ALA A 133 3.73 -2.04 -10.18
C ALA A 133 2.96 -1.69 -8.90
N GLU A 134 2.86 -2.61 -7.94
CA GLU A 134 2.26 -2.32 -6.62
C GLU A 134 2.98 -1.18 -5.89
N ALA A 135 4.31 -1.12 -5.98
CA ALA A 135 5.11 -0.06 -5.38
C ALA A 135 4.82 1.33 -5.99
N VAL A 136 4.37 1.42 -7.25
CA VAL A 136 3.89 2.70 -7.83
C VAL A 136 2.69 3.23 -7.06
N ALA A 137 1.70 2.37 -6.76
CA ALA A 137 0.53 2.76 -5.99
C ALA A 137 0.92 3.18 -4.56
N ASP A 138 1.79 2.40 -3.91
CA ASP A 138 2.29 2.68 -2.57
C ASP A 138 3.00 4.03 -2.51
N LEU A 139 3.86 4.33 -3.49
CA LEU A 139 4.56 5.61 -3.57
C LEU A 139 3.61 6.81 -3.72
N ILE A 140 2.55 6.67 -4.51
CA ILE A 140 1.55 7.72 -4.73
C ILE A 140 0.71 7.97 -3.48
N HIS A 141 0.34 6.90 -2.76
CA HIS A 141 -0.48 6.97 -1.57
C HIS A 141 0.33 7.10 -0.27
N ALA A 142 1.67 7.24 -0.37
CA ALA A 142 2.54 7.35 0.77
C ALA A 142 2.19 8.59 1.62
N LYS A 143 1.84 8.35 2.89
CA LYS A 143 1.48 9.40 3.85
C LYS A 143 2.70 9.90 4.64
N THR A 144 3.80 9.15 4.65
CA THR A 144 5.03 9.48 5.37
C THR A 144 6.24 9.46 4.45
N LYS A 145 7.28 10.21 4.82
CA LYS A 145 8.54 10.24 4.06
C LYS A 145 9.23 8.86 4.04
N ASP A 146 9.17 8.14 5.16
CA ASP A 146 9.82 6.83 5.27
C ASP A 146 9.09 5.78 4.43
N PHE A 147 7.75 5.78 4.42
CA PHE A 147 6.99 4.92 3.53
C PHE A 147 7.25 5.23 2.06
N ALA A 148 7.29 6.52 1.68
CA ALA A 148 7.64 6.93 0.32
C ALA A 148 9.05 6.47 -0.08
N LYS A 149 10.04 6.59 0.81
CA LYS A 149 11.42 6.14 0.60
C LYS A 149 11.50 4.63 0.38
N GLN A 150 10.80 3.85 1.19
CA GLN A 150 10.79 2.40 1.06
C GLN A 150 10.01 1.94 -0.19
N SER A 151 8.88 2.58 -0.51
CA SER A 151 8.14 2.32 -1.76
C SER A 151 9.00 2.62 -3.00
N ALA A 152 9.81 3.69 -2.96
CA ALA A 152 10.76 3.98 -4.04
C ALA A 152 11.85 2.89 -4.18
N LYS A 153 12.32 2.30 -3.06
CA LYS A 153 13.25 1.15 -3.12
C LYS A 153 12.57 -0.08 -3.76
N ASN A 154 11.33 -0.39 -3.39
CA ASN A 154 10.58 -1.50 -4.00
C ASN A 154 10.35 -1.24 -5.51
N LEU A 155 10.00 -0.01 -5.89
CA LEU A 155 9.88 0.39 -7.29
C LEU A 155 11.20 0.21 -8.05
N SER A 156 12.35 0.43 -7.42
CA SER A 156 13.66 0.17 -8.03
C SER A 156 14.00 -1.33 -8.18
N GLY A 157 13.14 -2.24 -7.67
CA GLY A 157 13.26 -3.68 -7.83
C GLY A 157 14.04 -4.40 -6.72
N VAL A 158 14.26 -3.77 -5.57
CA VAL A 158 15.00 -4.39 -4.45
C VAL A 158 14.29 -5.66 -3.96
N LEU A 159 12.97 -5.61 -3.70
CA LEU A 159 12.18 -6.78 -3.30
C LEU A 159 12.20 -7.86 -4.39
N SER A 160 11.93 -7.47 -5.65
CA SER A 160 11.95 -8.39 -6.79
C SER A 160 13.26 -9.15 -6.92
N THR A 161 14.37 -8.46 -6.72
CA THR A 161 15.72 -9.08 -6.77
C THR A 161 15.85 -10.16 -5.68
N LYS A 162 15.40 -9.86 -4.46
CA LYS A 162 15.45 -10.83 -3.35
C LYS A 162 14.56 -12.05 -3.58
N ILE A 163 13.35 -11.84 -4.10
CA ILE A 163 12.43 -12.93 -4.46
C ILE A 163 13.06 -13.82 -5.55
N LYS A 164 13.66 -13.21 -6.58
CA LYS A 164 14.34 -13.95 -7.65
C LYS A 164 15.58 -14.72 -7.16
N GLU A 165 16.32 -14.17 -6.19
CA GLU A 165 17.44 -14.92 -5.53
C GLU A 165 16.92 -16.18 -4.84
N ILE A 166 15.87 -16.06 -3.99
CA ILE A 166 15.27 -17.19 -3.29
C ILE A 166 14.72 -18.23 -4.29
N ARG A 167 14.01 -17.75 -5.30
CA ARG A 167 13.48 -18.58 -6.39
C ARG A 167 14.59 -19.39 -7.08
N THR A 168 15.70 -18.74 -7.38
CA THR A 168 16.84 -19.36 -8.04
C THR A 168 17.45 -20.46 -7.17
N ASP A 169 17.60 -20.21 -5.86
CA ASP A 169 18.11 -21.21 -4.92
C ASP A 169 17.23 -22.46 -4.89
N ILE A 170 15.91 -22.30 -4.73
CA ILE A 170 14.93 -23.39 -4.71
C ILE A 170 14.91 -24.12 -6.07
N PHE A 171 14.92 -23.37 -7.18
CA PHE A 171 14.91 -23.94 -8.52
C PHE A 171 16.16 -24.79 -8.81
N ASN A 172 17.33 -24.38 -8.31
CA ASN A 172 18.57 -25.15 -8.48
C ASN A 172 18.51 -26.51 -7.76
N VAL A 173 17.90 -26.55 -6.56
CA VAL A 173 17.69 -27.81 -5.85
C VAL A 173 16.70 -28.70 -6.61
N LEU A 174 15.54 -28.12 -7.01
CA LEU A 174 14.53 -28.85 -7.79
C LEU A 174 15.10 -29.42 -9.09
N SER A 175 15.92 -28.65 -9.80
CA SER A 175 16.54 -29.10 -11.05
C SER A 175 17.47 -30.28 -10.86
N LYS A 176 18.24 -30.32 -9.77
CA LYS A 176 19.10 -31.45 -9.43
C LYS A 176 18.28 -32.70 -9.08
N ILE A 177 17.21 -32.52 -8.30
CA ILE A 177 16.30 -33.63 -7.95
C ILE A 177 15.69 -34.23 -9.22
N ILE A 178 15.12 -33.38 -10.09
CA ILE A 178 14.50 -33.84 -11.35
C ILE A 178 15.53 -34.52 -12.26
N ALA A 179 16.74 -33.98 -12.38
CA ALA A 179 17.78 -34.57 -13.20
C ALA A 179 18.21 -35.98 -12.69
N GLY A 180 18.30 -36.16 -11.35
CA GLY A 180 18.59 -37.47 -10.76
C GLY A 180 17.46 -38.48 -10.97
N ILE A 181 16.19 -38.04 -10.94
CA ILE A 181 15.03 -38.91 -11.19
C ILE A 181 14.93 -39.30 -12.67
N ASP A 182 15.08 -38.33 -13.59
CA ASP A 182 14.87 -38.53 -15.03
C ASP A 182 16.07 -39.26 -15.68
N PHE A 183 17.29 -39.11 -15.15
CA PHE A 183 18.53 -39.66 -15.70
C PHE A 183 19.37 -40.38 -14.65
N PRO A 184 18.85 -41.43 -13.97
CA PRO A 184 19.51 -42.08 -12.84
C PRO A 184 20.82 -42.77 -13.20
N GLU A 185 21.06 -43.11 -14.48
CA GLU A 185 22.30 -43.69 -14.94
C GLU A 185 23.43 -42.65 -15.14
N ASP A 186 23.07 -41.38 -15.42
CA ASP A 186 24.02 -40.33 -15.75
C ASP A 186 24.20 -39.33 -14.63
N VAL A 187 23.17 -39.11 -13.80
CA VAL A 187 23.12 -38.06 -12.76
C VAL A 187 22.73 -38.71 -11.42
N ALA A 188 23.64 -38.59 -10.45
CA ALA A 188 23.30 -39.00 -9.09
C ALA A 188 22.28 -38.08 -8.45
N GLU A 189 21.33 -38.65 -7.70
CA GLU A 189 20.43 -37.88 -6.87
C GLU A 189 21.22 -37.04 -5.85
N PRO A 190 20.79 -35.80 -5.55
CA PRO A 190 21.46 -34.97 -4.55
C PRO A 190 21.29 -35.55 -3.16
N GLU A 191 22.38 -35.50 -2.36
CA GLU A 191 22.38 -35.96 -0.97
C GLU A 191 21.38 -35.15 -0.13
N TYR A 192 20.68 -35.80 0.80
CA TYR A 192 19.68 -35.16 1.66
C TYR A 192 20.27 -34.03 2.51
N ASP A 193 21.51 -34.19 3.00
CA ASP A 193 22.19 -33.11 3.77
C ASP A 193 22.37 -31.82 2.94
N TYR A 194 22.66 -31.96 1.64
CA TYR A 194 22.73 -30.85 0.73
C TYR A 194 21.34 -30.19 0.56
N ILE A 195 20.30 -31.01 0.31
CA ILE A 195 18.92 -30.54 0.16
C ILE A 195 18.47 -29.77 1.42
N ILE A 196 18.68 -30.36 2.60
CA ILE A 196 18.32 -29.78 3.91
C ILE A 196 19.03 -28.42 4.11
N SER A 197 20.35 -28.37 3.81
CA SER A 197 21.13 -27.15 3.95
C SER A 197 20.60 -26.01 3.06
N GLU A 198 20.25 -26.29 1.80
CA GLU A 198 19.74 -25.28 0.87
C GLU A 198 18.34 -24.82 1.26
N PHE A 199 17.46 -25.72 1.73
CA PHE A 199 16.12 -25.34 2.22
C PHE A 199 16.21 -24.42 3.45
N GLN A 200 17.12 -24.72 4.37
CA GLN A 200 17.35 -23.89 5.56
C GLN A 200 17.77 -22.47 5.17
N LYS A 201 18.71 -22.33 4.21
CA LYS A 201 19.14 -21.03 3.70
C LYS A 201 17.98 -20.25 3.04
N ALA A 202 17.14 -20.93 2.26
CA ALA A 202 16.00 -20.30 1.63
C ALA A 202 14.95 -19.88 2.66
N LEU A 203 14.68 -20.72 3.67
CA LEU A 203 13.79 -20.39 4.79
C LEU A 203 14.27 -19.18 5.59
N ASP A 204 15.58 -19.08 5.88
CA ASP A 204 16.16 -17.95 6.59
C ASP A 204 15.95 -16.63 5.82
N LYS A 205 16.14 -16.66 4.50
CA LYS A 205 15.87 -15.50 3.63
C LYS A 205 14.38 -15.10 3.65
N ILE A 206 13.46 -16.07 3.55
CA ILE A 206 12.01 -15.83 3.61
C ILE A 206 11.63 -15.26 4.98
N ASN A 207 12.11 -15.85 6.06
CA ASN A 207 11.83 -15.40 7.42
C ASN A 207 12.34 -13.97 7.65
N LYS A 208 13.50 -13.60 7.11
CA LYS A 208 14.02 -12.23 7.16
C LYS A 208 13.08 -11.23 6.48
N ILE A 209 12.47 -11.59 5.35
CA ILE A 209 11.49 -10.71 4.69
C ILE A 209 10.19 -10.65 5.52
N LEU A 210 9.72 -11.78 6.03
CA LEU A 210 8.48 -11.85 6.82
C LEU A 210 8.60 -11.15 8.18
N SER A 211 9.78 -11.10 8.80
CA SER A 211 9.96 -10.37 10.06
C SER A 211 9.67 -8.88 9.95
N SER A 212 9.81 -8.31 8.76
CA SER A 212 9.46 -6.90 8.48
C SER A 212 7.97 -6.64 8.18
N ALA A 213 7.11 -7.69 8.18
CA ALA A 213 5.72 -7.59 7.76
C ALA A 213 4.89 -6.64 8.63
N ASN A 214 5.03 -6.72 9.96
CA ASN A 214 4.30 -5.85 10.88
C ASN A 214 4.71 -4.38 10.71
N SER A 215 6.01 -4.11 10.64
CA SER A 215 6.55 -2.77 10.38
C SER A 215 6.09 -2.22 9.04
N SER A 216 5.99 -3.08 8.01
CA SER A 216 5.48 -2.71 6.68
C SER A 216 4.01 -2.26 6.74
N ASN A 217 3.16 -2.97 7.48
CA ASN A 217 1.76 -2.62 7.64
C ASN A 217 1.58 -1.29 8.38
N ILE A 218 2.35 -1.05 9.44
CA ILE A 218 2.32 0.21 10.19
C ILE A 218 2.84 1.37 9.34
N MET A 219 3.92 1.18 8.59
CA MET A 219 4.42 2.20 7.67
C MET A 219 3.40 2.55 6.57
N ARG A 220 2.65 1.56 6.08
CA ARG A 220 1.67 1.73 4.99
C ARG A 220 0.36 2.36 5.47
N GLN A 221 -0.21 1.86 6.56
CA GLN A 221 -1.53 2.28 7.06
C GLN A 221 -1.44 3.35 8.15
N GLY A 222 -0.24 3.55 8.71
CA GLY A 222 -0.03 4.29 9.94
C GLY A 222 -0.37 3.44 11.17
N ILE A 223 0.01 3.92 12.34
CA ILE A 223 -0.38 3.32 13.61
C ILE A 223 -1.87 3.62 13.87
N LYS A 224 -2.65 2.60 14.15
CA LYS A 224 -4.06 2.73 14.51
C LYS A 224 -4.17 2.95 16.01
N ILE A 225 -4.71 4.09 16.41
CA ILE A 225 -4.87 4.46 17.82
C ILE A 225 -6.35 4.53 18.18
N ALA A 226 -6.77 3.72 19.17
CA ALA A 226 -8.10 3.82 19.75
C ALA A 226 -8.07 4.60 21.07
N ILE A 227 -9.06 5.47 21.29
CA ILE A 227 -9.24 6.21 22.54
C ILE A 227 -10.36 5.54 23.33
N VAL A 228 -10.02 4.93 24.47
CA VAL A 228 -10.91 4.10 25.29
C VAL A 228 -11.06 4.69 26.68
N GLY A 229 -12.23 4.55 27.29
CA GLY A 229 -12.53 5.04 28.64
C GLY A 229 -14.03 5.29 28.80
N ARG A 230 -14.46 5.55 30.03
CA ARG A 230 -15.88 5.80 30.35
C ARG A 230 -16.47 7.03 29.65
N PRO A 231 -17.78 7.19 29.60
CA PRO A 231 -18.42 8.42 29.18
C PRO A 231 -17.93 9.65 29.97
N ASN A 232 -17.81 10.81 29.34
CA ASN A 232 -17.45 12.09 29.94
C ASN A 232 -16.03 12.21 30.56
N VAL A 233 -15.11 11.25 30.31
CA VAL A 233 -13.69 11.37 30.70
C VAL A 233 -12.90 12.29 29.77
N GLY A 234 -13.47 12.69 28.61
CA GLY A 234 -12.84 13.62 27.67
C GLY A 234 -12.30 13.00 26.40
N LYS A 235 -12.79 11.82 26.00
CA LYS A 235 -12.36 11.12 24.76
C LYS A 235 -12.50 11.99 23.51
N SER A 236 -13.70 12.52 23.27
CA SER A 236 -13.97 13.40 22.11
C SER A 236 -13.17 14.71 22.17
N SER A 237 -12.94 15.23 23.39
CA SER A 237 -12.10 16.42 23.56
C SER A 237 -10.64 16.13 23.22
N LEU A 238 -10.10 14.96 23.62
CA LEU A 238 -8.75 14.54 23.26
C LEU A 238 -8.65 14.32 21.76
N PHE A 239 -9.59 13.60 21.16
CA PHE A 239 -9.67 13.35 19.73
C PHE A 239 -9.61 14.69 18.95
N ASN A 240 -10.49 15.62 19.26
CA ASN A 240 -10.51 16.95 18.63
C ASN A 240 -9.24 17.76 18.90
N THR A 241 -8.63 17.64 20.07
CA THR A 241 -7.38 18.33 20.41
C THR A 241 -6.23 17.79 19.56
N LEU A 242 -6.13 16.46 19.41
CA LEU A 242 -5.13 15.83 18.55
C LEU A 242 -5.29 16.25 17.09
N LEU A 243 -6.53 16.32 16.57
CA LEU A 243 -6.83 16.79 15.20
C LEU A 243 -6.50 18.28 14.98
N ASN A 244 -6.73 19.14 15.97
CA ASN A 244 -6.54 20.58 15.83
C ASN A 244 -5.07 21.03 15.97
N VAL A 245 -4.19 20.20 16.49
CA VAL A 245 -2.77 20.56 16.71
C VAL A 245 -1.95 20.50 15.41
N GLU A 246 -2.35 19.67 14.45
CA GLU A 246 -1.76 19.65 13.11
C GLU A 246 -2.85 19.34 12.08
N ARG A 247 -2.74 19.97 10.88
CA ARG A 247 -3.71 19.82 9.81
C ARG A 247 -3.85 18.34 9.44
N ALA A 248 -5.03 17.78 9.69
CA ALA A 248 -5.41 16.49 9.11
C ALA A 248 -5.20 16.54 7.60
N ILE A 249 -4.52 15.55 7.04
CA ILE A 249 -4.47 15.38 5.59
C ILE A 249 -5.85 14.87 5.20
N VAL A 250 -6.73 15.79 4.82
CA VAL A 250 -8.06 15.45 4.28
C VAL A 250 -7.83 14.84 2.91
N THR A 251 -7.93 13.53 2.80
CA THR A 251 -8.02 12.86 1.51
C THR A 251 -9.48 12.89 1.08
N ASP A 252 -9.81 13.76 0.12
CA ASP A 252 -11.10 13.76 -0.57
C ASP A 252 -11.25 12.48 -1.42
N ILE A 253 -11.51 11.36 -0.77
CA ILE A 253 -12.03 10.17 -1.44
C ILE A 253 -13.56 10.23 -1.30
N ALA A 254 -14.21 10.78 -2.30
CA ALA A 254 -15.66 10.78 -2.40
C ALA A 254 -16.18 9.33 -2.42
N GLY A 255 -16.86 8.89 -1.35
CA GLY A 255 -17.57 7.62 -1.38
C GLY A 255 -17.73 6.85 -0.06
N THR A 256 -17.18 7.31 1.08
CA THR A 256 -17.21 6.53 2.34
C THR A 256 -17.93 7.24 3.48
N THR A 257 -19.18 7.65 3.28
CA THR A 257 -19.96 8.40 4.30
C THR A 257 -20.71 7.51 5.30
N ARG A 258 -20.30 6.26 5.53
CA ARG A 258 -20.94 5.34 6.51
C ARG A 258 -19.99 4.59 7.42
N ASP A 259 -18.66 4.75 7.26
CA ASP A 259 -17.69 4.08 8.12
C ASP A 259 -17.18 5.04 9.20
N VAL A 260 -16.80 4.47 10.37
CA VAL A 260 -16.15 5.10 11.52
C VAL A 260 -15.19 6.21 11.07
N LEU A 261 -15.31 7.42 11.63
CA LEU A 261 -14.45 8.56 11.29
C LEU A 261 -12.98 8.17 11.55
N LYS A 262 -12.24 7.92 10.47
CA LYS A 262 -10.81 7.64 10.49
C LYS A 262 -10.08 8.89 10.01
N GLU A 263 -9.48 9.63 10.92
CA GLU A 263 -8.68 10.81 10.60
C GLU A 263 -7.19 10.47 10.68
N THR A 264 -6.41 10.92 9.70
CA THR A 264 -4.96 10.66 9.67
C THR A 264 -4.18 11.91 10.05
N LEU A 265 -3.30 11.79 11.05
CA LEU A 265 -2.36 12.81 11.49
C LEU A 265 -0.97 12.52 10.94
N ASP A 266 -0.24 13.55 10.53
CA ASP A 266 1.17 13.44 10.11
C ASP A 266 2.09 13.97 11.24
N TRP A 267 2.56 13.04 12.08
CA TRP A 267 3.51 13.33 13.17
C TRP A 267 4.88 12.68 12.90
N ASP A 268 5.42 12.79 11.69
CA ASP A 268 6.54 12.00 11.16
C ASP A 268 6.19 10.50 11.01
N VAL A 269 5.11 10.03 11.65
CA VAL A 269 4.48 8.72 11.50
C VAL A 269 3.01 8.96 11.19
N ALA A 270 2.44 8.26 10.21
CA ALA A 270 1.02 8.33 9.95
C ALA A 270 0.25 7.72 11.13
N ILE A 271 -0.66 8.50 11.72
CA ILE A 271 -1.51 8.06 12.82
C ILE A 271 -2.94 8.04 12.33
N THR A 272 -3.61 6.91 12.43
CA THR A 272 -5.03 6.77 12.16
C THR A 272 -5.77 6.69 13.49
N LEU A 273 -6.48 7.75 13.87
CA LEU A 273 -7.35 7.74 15.03
C LEU A 273 -8.63 6.99 14.71
N ILE A 274 -8.96 5.99 15.51
CA ILE A 274 -10.24 5.27 15.45
C ILE A 274 -11.16 5.91 16.49
N ASP A 275 -12.23 6.57 16.02
CA ASP A 275 -13.20 7.17 16.93
C ASP A 275 -14.10 6.10 17.55
N THR A 276 -13.98 5.92 18.86
CA THR A 276 -14.90 5.09 19.67
C THR A 276 -16.18 5.85 20.04
N ALA A 277 -16.26 7.15 19.72
CA ALA A 277 -17.35 8.06 20.09
C ALA A 277 -18.32 8.34 18.93
N GLY A 278 -18.41 7.50 17.88
CA GLY A 278 -19.33 7.65 16.74
C GLY A 278 -20.82 7.71 17.07
N ILE A 279 -21.18 7.96 18.33
CA ILE A 279 -22.52 8.32 18.80
C ILE A 279 -22.45 9.82 19.14
N ARG A 280 -22.91 10.68 18.21
CA ARG A 280 -23.30 12.04 18.54
C ARG A 280 -24.22 11.95 19.76
N ASP A 281 -23.97 12.81 20.74
CA ASP A 281 -24.84 13.06 21.90
C ASP A 281 -26.31 13.22 21.43
N ASN A 282 -27.02 12.13 21.32
CA ASN A 282 -28.48 12.14 21.29
C ASN A 282 -28.92 11.50 22.61
N ASP A 283 -29.51 12.33 23.45
CA ASP A 283 -30.10 12.06 24.73
C ASP A 283 -31.08 10.85 24.66
N GLU A 284 -30.59 9.63 24.89
CA GLU A 284 -31.40 8.52 25.41
C GLU A 284 -30.57 7.72 26.41
N VAL A 285 -30.71 8.12 27.67
CA VAL A 285 -30.17 7.47 28.84
C VAL A 285 -30.78 6.08 29.00
N GLY A 286 -29.95 5.02 28.96
CA GLY A 286 -30.34 3.71 29.46
C GLY A 286 -29.95 2.47 28.62
N LYS A 287 -29.55 2.61 27.34
CA LYS A 287 -29.01 1.51 26.51
C LYS A 287 -27.59 1.77 25.99
N VAL A 288 -27.02 2.92 26.36
CA VAL A 288 -25.76 3.46 25.80
C VAL A 288 -24.54 2.82 26.47
N GLU A 289 -24.67 2.29 27.68
CA GLU A 289 -23.51 1.74 28.43
C GLU A 289 -23.03 0.39 27.88
N GLU A 290 -23.95 -0.56 27.60
CA GLU A 290 -23.59 -1.86 27.02
C GLU A 290 -23.05 -1.73 25.58
N ILE A 291 -23.68 -0.85 24.77
CA ILE A 291 -23.24 -0.55 23.39
C ILE A 291 -21.88 0.14 23.39
N GLY A 292 -21.62 1.05 24.34
CA GLY A 292 -20.34 1.75 24.47
C GLY A 292 -19.15 0.83 24.82
N ILE A 293 -19.37 -0.21 25.61
CA ILE A 293 -18.35 -1.20 25.97
C ILE A 293 -18.06 -2.13 24.78
N GLU A 294 -19.07 -2.53 24.02
CA GLU A 294 -18.92 -3.42 22.88
C GLU A 294 -18.18 -2.73 21.71
N TYR A 295 -18.49 -1.46 21.43
CA TYR A 295 -17.75 -0.64 20.47
C TYR A 295 -16.30 -0.35 20.92
N SER A 296 -16.10 -0.11 22.20
CA SER A 296 -14.74 0.07 22.78
C SER A 296 -13.91 -1.20 22.61
N LYS A 297 -14.51 -2.37 22.75
CA LYS A 297 -13.86 -3.67 22.56
C LYS A 297 -13.48 -3.89 21.09
N GLN A 298 -14.40 -3.65 20.17
CA GLN A 298 -14.14 -3.80 18.73
C GLN A 298 -13.04 -2.83 18.25
N SER A 299 -13.08 -1.56 18.65
CA SER A 299 -12.06 -0.58 18.31
C SER A 299 -10.71 -0.90 18.96
N ALA A 300 -10.70 -1.44 20.18
CA ALA A 300 -9.49 -1.91 20.83
C ALA A 300 -8.90 -3.14 20.13
N ASP A 301 -9.73 -3.99 19.53
CA ASP A 301 -9.26 -5.16 18.76
C ASP A 301 -8.58 -4.78 17.45
N GLU A 302 -9.01 -3.70 16.82
CA GLU A 302 -8.43 -3.18 15.57
C GLU A 302 -7.21 -2.25 15.78
N ALA A 303 -6.97 -1.77 17.03
CA ALA A 303 -5.95 -0.80 17.32
C ALA A 303 -4.58 -1.42 17.59
N ASP A 304 -3.53 -0.76 17.12
CA ASP A 304 -2.13 -1.08 17.40
C ASP A 304 -1.69 -0.49 18.77
N LEU A 305 -2.31 0.65 19.16
CA LEU A 305 -2.09 1.34 20.41
C LEU A 305 -3.41 1.84 21.00
N ILE A 306 -3.59 1.67 22.30
CA ILE A 306 -4.77 2.11 23.02
C ILE A 306 -4.41 3.28 23.95
N LEU A 307 -5.15 4.39 23.84
CA LEU A 307 -5.12 5.48 24.80
C LEU A 307 -6.28 5.27 25.79
N PHE A 308 -5.97 4.74 26.96
CA PHE A 308 -6.96 4.56 28.03
C PHE A 308 -7.08 5.83 28.87
N LEU A 309 -8.27 6.46 28.86
CA LEU A 309 -8.54 7.71 29.56
C LEU A 309 -9.41 7.50 30.79
N TYR A 310 -9.00 8.12 31.92
CA TYR A 310 -9.85 8.32 33.08
C TYR A 310 -9.82 9.78 33.56
N ASP A 311 -10.80 10.17 34.38
CA ASP A 311 -10.92 11.53 34.95
C ASP A 311 -10.08 11.64 36.18
N ALA A 312 -8.95 12.37 36.12
CA ALA A 312 -8.02 12.56 37.24
C ALA A 312 -8.66 13.22 38.47
N SER A 313 -9.69 14.07 38.29
CA SER A 313 -10.38 14.75 39.38
C SER A 313 -11.23 13.80 40.27
N LYS A 314 -11.61 12.65 39.71
CA LYS A 314 -12.43 11.63 40.39
C LYS A 314 -11.64 10.38 40.79
N GLY A 315 -10.44 10.21 40.21
CA GLY A 315 -9.66 8.99 40.33
C GLY A 315 -10.27 7.83 39.50
N MET A 316 -9.55 6.72 39.46
CA MET A 316 -10.07 5.47 38.88
C MET A 316 -11.13 4.85 39.78
N ASN A 317 -12.24 4.40 39.20
CA ASN A 317 -13.25 3.59 39.85
C ASN A 317 -13.27 2.16 39.33
N ASP A 318 -14.19 1.32 39.80
CA ASP A 318 -14.27 -0.10 39.42
C ASP A 318 -14.51 -0.30 37.94
N ASP A 319 -15.32 0.56 37.29
CA ASP A 319 -15.56 0.47 35.83
C ASP A 319 -14.31 0.82 35.01
N ASP A 320 -13.51 1.79 35.46
CA ASP A 320 -12.22 2.13 34.83
C ASP A 320 -11.24 0.96 34.92
N ILE A 321 -11.24 0.25 36.06
CA ILE A 321 -10.40 -0.95 36.28
C ILE A 321 -10.83 -2.08 35.35
N VAL A 322 -12.13 -2.30 35.17
CA VAL A 322 -12.66 -3.32 34.24
C VAL A 322 -12.23 -3.02 32.80
N ILE A 323 -12.33 -1.75 32.36
CA ILE A 323 -11.92 -1.37 31.00
C ILE A 323 -10.39 -1.52 30.86
N LEU A 324 -9.61 -1.13 31.85
CA LEU A 324 -8.15 -1.27 31.84
C LEU A 324 -7.73 -2.74 31.77
N ASP A 325 -8.40 -3.62 32.52
CA ASP A 325 -8.16 -5.07 32.50
C ASP A 325 -8.43 -5.69 31.12
N MET A 326 -9.39 -5.16 30.36
CA MET A 326 -9.66 -5.63 28.99
C MET A 326 -8.55 -5.29 28.00
N VAL A 327 -7.77 -4.26 28.26
CA VAL A 327 -6.73 -3.76 27.34
C VAL A 327 -5.30 -3.99 27.84
N LYS A 328 -5.11 -4.57 29.01
CA LYS A 328 -3.80 -4.76 29.67
C LYS A 328 -2.81 -5.59 28.86
N ASP A 329 -3.30 -6.55 28.07
CA ASP A 329 -2.47 -7.42 27.24
C ASP A 329 -2.11 -6.79 25.89
N LYS A 330 -2.60 -5.56 25.61
CA LYS A 330 -2.32 -4.78 24.41
C LYS A 330 -1.39 -3.61 24.73
N ASN A 331 -0.74 -3.07 23.71
CA ASN A 331 0.01 -1.83 23.87
C ASN A 331 -0.96 -0.71 24.26
N HIS A 332 -0.76 -0.11 25.44
CA HIS A 332 -1.63 0.95 25.91
C HIS A 332 -0.87 2.03 26.68
N ILE A 333 -1.41 3.24 26.67
CA ILE A 333 -0.98 4.38 27.48
C ILE A 333 -2.12 4.75 28.42
N VAL A 334 -1.86 4.75 29.73
CA VAL A 334 -2.83 5.19 30.74
C VAL A 334 -2.75 6.71 30.89
N ILE A 335 -3.87 7.40 30.65
CA ILE A 335 -3.96 8.86 30.63
C ILE A 335 -4.92 9.35 31.72
N ALA A 336 -4.41 10.15 32.65
CA ALA A 336 -5.16 10.85 33.68
C ALA A 336 -5.58 12.23 33.11
N ASN A 337 -6.76 12.32 32.51
CA ASN A 337 -7.24 13.56 31.89
C ASN A 337 -7.83 14.53 32.94
N LYS A 338 -7.98 15.82 32.58
CA LYS A 338 -8.43 16.91 33.45
C LYS A 338 -7.48 17.18 34.62
N CYS A 339 -6.18 17.06 34.36
CA CYS A 339 -5.14 17.29 35.40
C CYS A 339 -5.12 18.74 35.89
N ASP A 340 -5.70 19.70 35.17
CA ASP A 340 -5.92 21.08 35.55
C ASP A 340 -6.84 21.24 36.78
N LEU A 341 -7.63 20.22 37.12
CA LEU A 341 -8.55 20.21 38.25
C LEU A 341 -7.94 19.60 39.55
N ILE A 342 -6.72 19.08 39.50
CA ILE A 342 -6.07 18.40 40.63
C ILE A 342 -4.80 19.11 41.08
N LYS A 343 -4.47 19.01 42.38
CA LYS A 343 -3.26 19.61 42.98
C LYS A 343 -2.10 18.64 43.18
N SER A 344 -2.37 17.34 43.18
CA SER A 344 -1.35 16.31 43.42
C SER A 344 -1.47 15.20 42.41
N ARG A 345 -0.33 14.62 42.00
CA ARG A 345 -0.22 13.56 41.00
C ARG A 345 0.38 12.33 41.70
N ASN A 346 -0.42 11.29 41.85
CA ASN A 346 -0.08 10.13 42.67
C ASN A 346 -0.11 8.79 41.88
N SER A 347 0.00 8.81 40.57
CA SER A 347 0.02 7.59 39.73
C SER A 347 1.08 7.70 38.64
N ASP A 348 1.47 6.56 38.06
CA ASP A 348 2.39 6.47 36.93
C ASP A 348 1.69 6.78 35.59
N ALA A 349 0.43 7.25 35.64
CA ALA A 349 -0.31 7.65 34.43
C ALA A 349 0.26 8.94 33.85
N LEU A 350 0.10 9.10 32.51
CA LEU A 350 0.38 10.36 31.83
C LEU A 350 -0.71 11.38 32.19
N TYR A 351 -0.34 12.46 32.85
CA TYR A 351 -1.27 13.53 33.21
C TYR A 351 -1.49 14.48 32.06
N LEU A 352 -2.75 14.66 31.65
CA LEU A 352 -3.13 15.46 30.50
C LEU A 352 -4.32 16.37 30.83
N SER A 353 -4.36 17.56 30.21
CA SER A 353 -5.55 18.39 30.14
C SER A 353 -5.79 18.84 28.72
N THR A 354 -6.94 18.48 28.18
CA THR A 354 -7.37 18.94 26.84
C THR A 354 -7.73 20.44 26.80
N VAL A 355 -7.93 21.07 27.98
CA VAL A 355 -8.25 22.50 28.11
C VAL A 355 -6.98 23.33 28.17
N SER A 356 -6.06 23.03 29.10
CA SER A 356 -4.79 23.75 29.24
C SER A 356 -3.71 23.29 28.26
N LYS A 357 -3.91 22.17 27.56
CA LYS A 357 -2.95 21.48 26.68
C LYS A 357 -1.71 20.95 27.41
N GLU A 358 -1.72 20.89 28.73
CA GLU A 358 -0.67 20.29 29.53
C GLU A 358 -0.58 18.78 29.26
N GLY A 359 0.63 18.22 29.16
CA GLY A 359 0.89 16.80 28.90
C GLY A 359 0.73 16.35 27.45
N LEU A 360 0.31 17.24 26.54
CA LEU A 360 0.06 16.88 25.14
C LEU A 360 1.36 16.55 24.40
N ASP A 361 2.42 17.31 24.64
CA ASP A 361 3.72 17.08 24.00
C ASP A 361 4.36 15.78 24.53
N GLU A 362 4.19 15.47 25.83
CA GLU A 362 4.63 14.20 26.42
C GLU A 362 3.86 13.00 25.80
N LEU A 363 2.54 13.14 25.59
CA LEU A 363 1.73 12.12 24.91
C LEU A 363 2.22 11.90 23.47
N LYS A 364 2.51 12.98 22.75
CA LYS A 364 3.04 12.92 21.38
C LYS A 364 4.36 12.16 21.32
N GLU A 365 5.29 12.51 22.20
CA GLU A 365 6.59 11.85 22.23
C GLU A 365 6.46 10.35 22.57
N LYS A 366 5.60 9.98 23.52
CA LYS A 366 5.34 8.56 23.83
C LYS A 366 4.71 7.81 22.63
N ILE A 367 3.76 8.43 21.94
CA ILE A 367 3.18 7.83 20.73
C ILE A 367 4.24 7.68 19.66
N LYS A 368 5.09 8.69 19.45
CA LYS A 368 6.22 8.61 18.50
C LYS A 368 7.20 7.51 18.88
N GLU A 369 7.61 7.42 20.14
CA GLU A 369 8.53 6.39 20.62
C GLU A 369 7.98 4.98 20.37
N ILE A 370 6.72 4.74 20.71
CA ILE A 370 6.07 3.45 20.45
C ILE A 370 6.01 3.20 18.94
N SER A 371 5.60 4.20 18.15
CA SER A 371 5.53 4.08 16.69
C SER A 371 6.90 3.83 16.05
N TYR A 372 7.95 4.45 16.62
CA TYR A 372 9.33 4.28 16.19
C TYR A 372 9.86 2.89 16.50
N ASN A 373 9.52 2.33 17.65
CA ASN A 373 9.88 0.96 18.02
C ASN A 373 9.24 -0.08 17.08
N PHE A 374 8.05 0.21 16.54
CA PHE A 374 7.44 -0.60 15.48
C PHE A 374 8.11 -0.40 14.09
N SER A 375 8.79 0.73 13.85
CA SER A 375 9.41 1.05 12.56
C SER A 375 10.93 0.83 12.50
N LEU A 376 11.61 0.70 13.68
CA LEU A 376 13.06 0.64 13.81
C LEU A 376 13.69 -0.74 13.60
N GLU A 377 12.92 -1.80 13.39
CA GLU A 377 13.56 -2.97 12.80
C GLU A 377 14.02 -2.54 11.40
N ASP A 378 15.29 -2.78 11.08
CA ASP A 378 15.92 -2.51 9.77
C ASP A 378 15.08 -3.16 8.63
N THR A 379 13.94 -2.52 8.31
CA THR A 379 13.08 -2.96 7.23
C THR A 379 13.76 -2.63 5.92
N GLU A 380 14.47 -3.62 5.42
CA GLU A 380 15.11 -3.54 4.10
C GLU A 380 14.05 -3.46 3.00
N PHE A 381 12.82 -3.97 3.28
CA PHE A 381 11.71 -4.13 2.33
C PHE A 381 10.37 -3.77 2.97
N ILE A 382 9.42 -3.29 2.16
CA ILE A 382 8.01 -3.21 2.51
C ILE A 382 7.26 -4.25 1.69
N THR A 383 6.47 -5.07 2.36
CA THR A 383 5.57 -6.05 1.73
C THR A 383 4.11 -5.66 1.97
N ASN A 384 3.25 -5.92 0.99
CA ASN A 384 1.81 -5.84 1.17
C ASN A 384 1.23 -7.20 1.60
N ASN A 385 -0.05 -7.23 1.99
CA ASN A 385 -0.71 -8.45 2.49
C ASN A 385 -0.64 -9.59 1.47
N ARG A 386 -0.85 -9.32 0.17
CA ARG A 386 -0.76 -10.34 -0.89
C ARG A 386 0.64 -10.96 -0.95
N GLN A 387 1.69 -10.13 -0.94
CA GLN A 387 3.08 -10.58 -0.97
C GLN A 387 3.44 -11.37 0.28
N GLN A 388 2.94 -10.94 1.45
CA GLN A 388 3.10 -11.66 2.72
C GLN A 388 2.43 -13.03 2.67
N ASP A 389 1.18 -13.11 2.19
CA ASP A 389 0.45 -14.37 2.06
C ASP A 389 1.16 -15.35 1.14
N CYS A 390 1.70 -14.87 0.01
CA CYS A 390 2.49 -15.71 -0.90
C CYS A 390 3.79 -16.20 -0.23
N LEU A 391 4.49 -15.34 0.53
CA LEU A 391 5.70 -15.74 1.27
C LEU A 391 5.39 -16.73 2.39
N ILE A 392 4.27 -16.60 3.09
CA ILE A 392 3.82 -17.54 4.12
C ILE A 392 3.55 -18.91 3.49
N LYS A 393 2.79 -18.96 2.41
CA LYS A 393 2.50 -20.22 1.68
C LYS A 393 3.76 -20.85 1.12
N CYS A 394 4.70 -20.06 0.57
CA CYS A 394 6.00 -20.52 0.13
C CYS A 394 6.80 -21.14 1.28
N ARG A 395 6.84 -20.48 2.44
CA ARG A 395 7.49 -20.98 3.65
C ARG A 395 6.88 -22.28 4.13
N GLU A 396 5.56 -22.41 4.13
CA GLU A 396 4.85 -23.63 4.52
C GLU A 396 5.20 -24.79 3.59
N SER A 397 5.16 -24.59 2.27
CA SER A 397 5.55 -25.62 1.30
C SER A 397 7.01 -26.02 1.45
N LEU A 398 7.91 -25.06 1.69
CA LEU A 398 9.33 -25.34 1.88
C LEU A 398 9.62 -26.06 3.22
N ASN A 399 8.86 -25.79 4.28
CA ASN A 399 8.93 -26.54 5.53
C ASN A 399 8.46 -27.99 5.36
N GLN A 400 7.38 -28.24 4.59
CA GLN A 400 6.93 -29.59 4.26
C GLN A 400 8.03 -30.34 3.51
N ALA A 401 8.63 -29.72 2.49
CA ALA A 401 9.78 -30.28 1.77
C ALA A 401 10.98 -30.57 2.70
N LEU A 402 11.27 -29.68 3.65
CA LEU A 402 12.35 -29.85 4.63
C LEU A 402 12.12 -31.06 5.56
N GLU A 403 10.88 -31.18 6.09
CA GLU A 403 10.55 -32.33 6.96
C GLU A 403 10.59 -33.65 6.17
N ALA A 404 10.09 -33.68 4.93
CA ALA A 404 10.20 -34.83 4.06
C ALA A 404 11.68 -35.22 3.78
N ALA A 405 12.53 -34.20 3.54
CA ALA A 405 13.96 -34.43 3.34
C ALA A 405 14.66 -35.01 4.60
N LYS A 406 14.30 -34.56 5.81
CA LYS A 406 14.86 -35.06 7.09
C LYS A 406 14.54 -36.51 7.37
N ILE A 407 13.38 -37.00 6.93
CA ILE A 407 12.98 -38.39 7.08
C ILE A 407 13.38 -39.24 5.87
N HIS A 408 14.15 -38.68 4.94
CA HIS A 408 14.61 -39.29 3.70
C HIS A 408 13.47 -39.85 2.85
N GLU A 409 12.38 -39.06 2.74
CA GLU A 409 11.28 -39.40 1.84
C GLU A 409 11.71 -39.34 0.37
N LEU A 410 10.96 -40.00 -0.51
CA LEU A 410 11.27 -40.03 -1.93
C LEU A 410 11.41 -38.59 -2.49
N GLN A 411 12.50 -38.32 -3.21
CA GLN A 411 12.78 -36.99 -3.76
C GLN A 411 11.72 -36.53 -4.76
N ASP A 412 10.99 -37.45 -5.35
CA ASP A 412 9.82 -37.20 -6.21
C ASP A 412 8.71 -36.40 -5.44
N LEU A 413 8.41 -36.84 -4.22
CA LEU A 413 7.42 -36.17 -3.35
C LEU A 413 7.92 -34.80 -2.92
N ILE A 414 9.18 -34.67 -2.53
CA ILE A 414 9.83 -33.41 -2.19
C ILE A 414 9.70 -32.40 -3.37
N SER A 415 9.84 -32.91 -4.61
CA SER A 415 9.72 -32.06 -5.81
C SER A 415 8.36 -31.36 -5.95
N ILE A 416 7.29 -31.96 -5.43
CA ILE A 416 5.92 -31.39 -5.50
C ILE A 416 5.83 -30.14 -4.63
N ASP A 417 6.35 -30.19 -3.41
CA ASP A 417 6.36 -29.06 -2.48
C ASP A 417 7.24 -27.92 -2.99
N LEU A 418 8.38 -28.25 -3.63
CA LEU A 418 9.25 -27.24 -4.24
C LEU A 418 8.58 -26.53 -5.42
N LYS A 419 7.83 -27.27 -6.26
CA LYS A 419 7.05 -26.67 -7.35
C LYS A 419 5.98 -25.72 -6.80
N SER A 420 5.33 -26.09 -5.70
CA SER A 420 4.36 -25.25 -5.01
C SER A 420 5.02 -23.98 -4.43
N ALA A 421 6.18 -24.12 -3.77
CA ALA A 421 6.93 -22.97 -3.25
C ALA A 421 7.36 -21.99 -4.35
N LEU A 422 7.84 -22.51 -5.49
CA LEU A 422 8.19 -21.68 -6.66
C LEU A 422 6.98 -20.95 -7.23
N LEU A 423 5.82 -21.59 -7.31
CA LEU A 423 4.58 -20.98 -7.80
C LEU A 423 4.20 -19.74 -6.98
N PHE A 424 4.29 -19.80 -5.65
CA PHE A 424 4.00 -18.66 -4.78
C PHE A 424 5.01 -17.52 -4.95
N LEU A 425 6.29 -17.79 -5.21
CA LEU A 425 7.28 -16.76 -5.52
C LEU A 425 7.03 -16.13 -6.90
N ASP A 426 6.64 -16.94 -7.89
CA ASP A 426 6.29 -16.48 -9.23
C ASP A 426 5.03 -15.58 -9.22
N GLU A 427 4.09 -15.85 -8.31
CA GLU A 427 2.91 -15.01 -8.09
C GLU A 427 3.28 -13.62 -7.53
N ILE A 428 4.31 -13.51 -6.68
CA ILE A 428 4.77 -12.21 -6.15
C ILE A 428 5.25 -11.31 -7.28
N THR A 429 6.06 -11.84 -8.19
CA THR A 429 6.65 -11.07 -9.30
C THR A 429 5.72 -10.96 -10.51
N GLY A 430 4.65 -11.77 -10.55
CA GLY A 430 3.68 -11.79 -11.65
C GLY A 430 4.12 -12.64 -12.85
N GLU A 431 5.09 -13.56 -12.67
CA GLU A 431 5.43 -14.55 -13.70
C GLU A 431 4.26 -15.54 -13.94
N VAL A 432 3.50 -15.82 -12.87
CA VAL A 432 2.25 -16.59 -12.89
C VAL A 432 1.19 -15.77 -12.18
N ILE A 433 0.15 -15.35 -12.90
CA ILE A 433 -0.92 -14.52 -12.35
C ILE A 433 -2.24 -14.78 -13.07
N THR A 434 -3.36 -14.65 -12.35
CA THR A 434 -4.71 -14.71 -12.91
C THR A 434 -5.24 -13.31 -13.19
N ASP A 435 -6.16 -13.20 -14.17
CA ASP A 435 -6.81 -11.91 -14.49
C ASP A 435 -7.53 -11.30 -13.31
N ASP A 436 -8.12 -12.11 -12.42
CA ASP A 436 -8.82 -11.64 -11.21
C ASP A 436 -7.86 -10.94 -10.25
N ILE A 437 -6.65 -11.49 -10.05
CA ILE A 437 -5.62 -10.87 -9.21
C ILE A 437 -5.13 -9.56 -9.84
N LEU A 438 -4.88 -9.55 -11.15
CA LEU A 438 -4.48 -8.34 -11.88
C LEU A 438 -5.52 -7.24 -11.72
N ASN A 439 -6.78 -7.53 -11.99
CA ASN A 439 -7.84 -6.56 -11.92
C ASN A 439 -7.98 -6.02 -10.49
N ASN A 440 -7.95 -6.88 -9.47
CA ASN A 440 -8.01 -6.45 -8.07
C ASN A 440 -6.88 -5.49 -7.69
N ILE A 441 -5.65 -5.75 -8.15
CA ILE A 441 -4.51 -4.88 -7.86
C ILE A 441 -4.71 -3.50 -8.51
N PHE A 442 -5.08 -3.46 -9.80
CA PHE A 442 -5.15 -2.21 -10.57
C PHE A 442 -6.42 -1.39 -10.28
N ASP A 443 -7.50 -1.99 -9.80
CA ASP A 443 -8.72 -1.27 -9.37
C ASP A 443 -8.47 -0.28 -8.22
N HIS A 444 -7.41 -0.49 -7.45
CA HIS A 444 -7.01 0.42 -6.36
C HIS A 444 -6.14 1.61 -6.84
N PHE A 445 -5.78 1.64 -8.11
CA PHE A 445 -4.99 2.74 -8.67
C PHE A 445 -5.86 3.95 -9.04
N CYS A 446 -5.21 5.11 -9.18
CA CYS A 446 -5.84 6.29 -9.75
C CYS A 446 -5.94 6.15 -11.28
N ILE A 447 -6.99 6.78 -11.88
CA ILE A 447 -7.07 6.96 -13.32
C ILE A 447 -5.89 7.85 -13.77
N GLY A 448 -5.22 7.48 -14.86
CA GLY A 448 -4.05 8.21 -15.36
C GLY A 448 -2.69 7.64 -14.91
N LYS A 449 -2.74 6.49 -14.15
CA LYS A 449 -1.55 5.73 -13.74
C LYS A 449 -1.57 4.29 -14.24
#